data_03639bbbdeee28da73a9bb9cae546a14
#
_entry.id   03639bbbdeee28da73a9bb9cae546a14
#
_cell.length_a   1.000
_cell.length_b   1.000
_cell.length_c   1.000
_cell.angle_alpha   90.00
_cell.angle_beta   90.00
_cell.angle_gamma   90.00
#
_symmetry.space_group_name_H-M   'P 1'
#
loop_
_entity.id
_entity.type
_entity.pdbx_description
1 polymer ?
#
loop_
_entity_poly.entity_id
_entity_poly.type
_entity_poly.pdbx_seq_one_letter_code
_entity_poly.pdbx_strand_id
1 'polypeptide(L)' 'MIERFDKRKSGTQFRGEINQASGKPDGKGIKIFANGSIYEGFFSEGQTHGFGRGVTSNGGVF' A
#
# COMPACT_ATOMS: atom_id res chain seq x y z
N MET A 1 15.27 -7.65 1.45
CA MET A 1 14.04 -6.85 1.37
C MET A 1 14.18 -5.75 0.33
N ILE A 2 13.17 -5.59 -0.48
CA ILE A 2 13.23 -4.61 -1.56
C ILE A 2 12.13 -3.58 -1.36
N GLU A 3 12.50 -2.34 -1.43
CA GLU A 3 11.54 -1.26 -1.46
C GLU A 3 11.29 -0.90 -2.91
N ARG A 4 10.04 -0.90 -3.31
CA ARG A 4 9.65 -0.67 -4.67
C ARG A 4 8.53 0.32 -4.78
N PHE A 5 8.58 1.11 -5.82
CA PHE A 5 7.51 2.02 -6.15
C PHE A 5 6.77 1.43 -7.34
N ASP A 6 5.56 0.97 -7.09
CA ASP A 6 4.79 0.27 -8.10
C ASP A 6 3.64 1.15 -8.57
N LYS A 7 3.69 1.56 -9.81
CA LYS A 7 2.69 2.44 -10.38
C LYS A 7 1.77 1.65 -11.26
N ARG A 8 0.51 1.57 -10.90
CA ARG A 8 -0.48 0.81 -11.62
C ARG A 8 -1.21 1.67 -12.63
N LYS A 9 -1.87 1.01 -13.59
CA LYS A 9 -2.64 1.71 -14.59
C LYS A 9 -3.75 2.54 -13.98
N SER A 10 -4.31 2.07 -12.89
CA SER A 10 -5.38 2.75 -12.20
C SER A 10 -4.90 3.99 -11.45
N GLY A 11 -3.59 4.22 -11.45
CA GLY A 11 -3.04 5.32 -10.68
C GLY A 11 -2.73 4.97 -9.25
N THR A 12 -3.00 3.74 -8.86
CA THR A 12 -2.66 3.28 -7.52
C THR A 12 -1.18 2.98 -7.45
N GLN A 13 -0.53 3.43 -6.39
CA GLN A 13 0.89 3.23 -6.19
C GLN A 13 1.12 2.55 -4.88
N PHE A 14 2.21 1.78 -4.80
CA PHE A 14 2.60 1.15 -3.56
C PHE A 14 4.08 1.38 -3.32
N ARG A 15 4.42 1.63 -2.07
CA ARG A 15 5.80 1.79 -1.67
C ARG A 15 6.01 1.06 -0.36
N GLY A 16 7.01 0.19 -0.31
CA GLY A 16 7.31 -0.55 0.90
C GLY A 16 7.86 -1.91 0.59
N GLU A 17 7.62 -2.83 1.50
CA GLU A 17 8.20 -4.16 1.44
C GLU A 17 7.42 -5.04 0.47
N ILE A 18 8.15 -5.70 -0.40
CA ILE A 18 7.58 -6.58 -1.40
C ILE A 18 8.13 -7.99 -1.18
N ASN A 19 7.25 -8.96 -1.23
CA ASN A 19 7.66 -10.35 -1.19
C ASN A 19 8.26 -10.72 -2.53
N GLN A 20 9.53 -11.07 -2.54
CA GLN A 20 10.22 -11.33 -3.80
C GLN A 20 9.69 -12.57 -4.52
N ALA A 21 9.17 -13.53 -3.78
CA ALA A 21 8.66 -14.73 -4.39
C ALA A 21 7.34 -14.50 -5.10
N SER A 22 6.46 -13.71 -4.51
CA SER A 22 5.14 -13.48 -5.10
C SER A 22 5.03 -12.14 -5.83
N GLY A 23 5.93 -11.21 -5.54
CA GLY A 23 5.86 -9.88 -6.11
C GLY A 23 4.78 -9.01 -5.50
N LYS A 24 4.20 -9.44 -4.39
CA LYS A 24 3.10 -8.72 -3.77
C LYS A 24 3.56 -7.98 -2.53
N PRO A 25 2.89 -6.89 -2.18
CA PRO A 25 3.18 -6.20 -0.92
C PRO A 25 3.08 -7.15 0.25
N ASP A 26 4.08 -7.13 1.09
CA ASP A 26 4.15 -8.02 2.24
C ASP A 26 5.05 -7.36 3.28
N GLY A 27 4.46 -7.03 4.42
CA GLY A 27 5.16 -6.31 5.45
C GLY A 27 4.67 -4.88 5.54
N LYS A 28 5.54 -3.98 5.90
CA LYS A 28 5.16 -2.59 6.12
C LYS A 28 5.20 -1.81 4.81
N GLY A 29 4.21 -0.97 4.59
CA GLY A 29 4.19 -0.18 3.38
C GLY A 29 3.15 0.90 3.37
N ILE A 30 3.13 1.64 2.28
CA ILE A 30 2.19 2.72 2.04
C ILE A 30 1.58 2.52 0.68
N LYS A 31 0.26 2.61 0.62
CA LYS A 31 -0.47 2.48 -0.64
C LYS A 31 -1.20 3.78 -0.92
N ILE A 32 -0.98 4.32 -2.10
CA ILE A 32 -1.59 5.58 -2.52
C ILE A 32 -2.57 5.26 -3.64
N PHE A 33 -3.83 5.58 -3.39
CA PHE A 33 -4.89 5.25 -4.35
C PHE A 33 -5.06 6.36 -5.38
N ALA A 34 -5.69 6.01 -6.49
CA ALA A 34 -5.88 6.94 -7.59
C ALA A 34 -6.66 8.18 -7.17
N ASN A 35 -7.55 8.05 -6.21
CA ASN A 35 -8.37 9.17 -5.76
C ASN A 35 -7.68 10.04 -4.71
N GLY A 36 -6.42 9.75 -4.39
CA GLY A 36 -5.69 10.51 -3.40
C GLY A 36 -5.75 9.96 -2.00
N SER A 37 -6.50 8.89 -1.79
CA SER A 37 -6.51 8.24 -0.48
C SER A 37 -5.19 7.54 -0.24
N ILE A 38 -4.83 7.39 1.02
CA ILE A 38 -3.58 6.76 1.40
C ILE A 38 -3.83 5.76 2.51
N TYR A 39 -3.22 4.59 2.41
CA TYR A 39 -3.21 3.63 3.49
C TYR A 39 -1.77 3.37 3.89
N GLU A 40 -1.50 3.44 5.18
CA GLU A 40 -0.17 3.16 5.72
C GLU A 40 -0.29 2.10 6.79
N GLY A 41 0.46 1.02 6.66
CA GLY A 41 0.40 -0.04 7.65
C GLY A 41 1.03 -1.31 7.13
N PHE A 42 0.46 -2.42 7.53
CA PHE A 42 1.02 -3.73 7.19
C PHE A 42 0.21 -4.40 6.10
N PHE A 43 0.91 -5.18 5.29
CA PHE A 43 0.32 -5.90 4.18
C PHE A 43 0.72 -7.36 4.26
N SER A 44 -0.14 -8.21 3.71
CA SER A 44 0.16 -9.62 3.57
C SER A 44 -0.42 -10.08 2.25
N GLU A 45 0.42 -10.63 1.36
CA GLU A 45 -0.02 -11.14 0.08
C GLU A 45 -0.78 -10.09 -0.73
N GLY A 46 -0.33 -8.84 -0.66
CA GLY A 46 -0.95 -7.78 -1.42
C GLY A 46 -2.14 -7.12 -0.77
N GLN A 47 -2.56 -7.61 0.39
CA GLN A 47 -3.73 -7.09 1.09
C GLN A 47 -3.33 -6.45 2.40
N THR A 48 -4.14 -5.50 2.86
CA THR A 48 -3.89 -4.93 4.17
C THR A 48 -4.06 -6.00 5.23
N HIS A 49 -3.22 -5.97 6.24
CA HIS A 49 -3.20 -7.01 7.25
C HIS A 49 -2.73 -6.42 8.57
N GLY A 50 -3.51 -6.67 9.63
CA GLY A 50 -3.13 -6.20 10.94
C GLY A 50 -3.37 -4.71 11.10
N PHE A 51 -2.38 -4.03 11.67
CA PHE A 51 -2.53 -2.63 11.99
C PHE A 51 -2.24 -1.74 10.80
N GLY A 52 -2.99 -0.68 10.70
CA GLY A 52 -2.79 0.29 9.65
C GLY A 52 -3.71 1.45 9.83
N ARG A 53 -3.53 2.44 8.98
CA ARG A 53 -4.30 3.66 9.06
C ARG A 53 -4.52 4.18 7.65
N GLY A 54 -5.75 4.60 7.39
CA GLY A 54 -6.07 5.15 6.08
C GLY A 54 -6.60 6.56 6.19
N VAL A 55 -6.30 7.37 5.19
CA VAL A 55 -6.78 8.74 5.10
C VAL A 55 -7.38 8.91 3.72
N THR A 56 -8.62 9.38 3.68
CA THR A 56 -9.27 9.62 2.40
C THR A 56 -8.82 10.95 1.83
N SER A 57 -9.05 11.14 0.53
CA SER A 57 -8.61 12.36 -0.13
C SER A 57 -9.29 13.61 0.40
N ASN A 58 -10.46 13.46 1.04
CA ASN A 58 -11.17 14.60 1.61
C ASN A 58 -10.94 14.77 3.10
N GLY A 59 -9.94 14.08 3.63
CA GLY A 59 -9.55 14.26 5.02
C GLY A 59 -10.15 13.28 6.00
N GLY A 60 -10.98 12.36 5.54
CA GLY A 60 -11.52 11.33 6.42
C GLY A 60 -10.46 10.30 6.79
N VAL A 61 -10.73 9.55 7.85
CA VAL A 61 -9.82 8.51 8.33
C VAL A 61 -10.58 7.19 8.38
N PHE A 62 -9.92 6.12 7.97
CA PHE A 62 -10.54 4.81 8.02
C PHE A 62 -9.58 3.73 8.44
#